data_93081dbf7fdd50a2f974fc1dab062b2e
#
_entry.id   93081dbf7fdd50a2f974fc1dab062b2e
#
_cell.length_a   1.000
_cell.length_b   1.000
_cell.length_c   1.000
_cell.angle_alpha   90.00
_cell.angle_beta   90.00
_cell.angle_gamma   90.00
#
_symmetry.space_group_name_H-M   'P 1'
#
loop_
_entity.id
_entity.type
_entity.pdbx_description
1 polymer ?
#
loop_
_entity_poly.entity_id
_entity_poly.type
_entity_poly.pdbx_seq_one_letter_code
_entity_poly.pdbx_strand_id
1 'polypeptide(L)'
;MAVHNFQPTVYYTAIGAHEPVLHIDSGDTVITTTVDNGGRDKSDQSVTAGGNPQTGPFYIEGAEPGDTLSVHFDQLKPNRRIGRTATVVAPNVLDPEYVA
;
A
#
# COMPACT_ATOMS: atom_id res chain seq x y z
N MET A 1 -1.96 13.44 -19.36
CA MET A 1 -2.22 13.17 -17.93
C MET A 1 -3.51 12.43 -17.81
N ALA A 2 -3.41 11.17 -17.47
CA ALA A 2 -4.56 10.30 -17.31
C ALA A 2 -4.95 10.20 -15.83
N VAL A 3 -6.21 9.89 -15.57
CA VAL A 3 -6.71 9.55 -14.24
C VAL A 3 -7.12 8.08 -14.28
N HIS A 4 -6.51 7.31 -13.37
CA HIS A 4 -6.78 5.89 -13.25
C HIS A 4 -7.59 5.62 -11.99
N ASN A 5 -8.78 5.06 -12.14
CA ASN A 5 -9.55 4.56 -11.01
C ASN A 5 -9.23 3.07 -10.86
N PHE A 6 -8.43 2.75 -9.86
CA PHE A 6 -7.92 1.40 -9.69
C PHE A 6 -8.54 0.73 -8.47
N GLN A 7 -9.21 -0.41 -8.68
CA GLN A 7 -9.76 -1.23 -7.61
C GLN A 7 -8.81 -2.40 -7.35
N PRO A 8 -8.14 -2.43 -6.18
CA PRO A 8 -7.23 -3.51 -5.87
C PRO A 8 -7.95 -4.86 -5.74
N THR A 9 -7.32 -5.90 -6.25
CA THR A 9 -7.76 -7.29 -6.08
C THR A 9 -6.62 -8.21 -5.67
N VAL A 10 -5.38 -7.73 -5.82
CA VAL A 10 -4.16 -8.47 -5.46
C VAL A 10 -3.36 -7.61 -4.51
N TYR A 11 -2.81 -8.23 -3.46
CA TYR A 11 -2.06 -7.53 -2.42
C TYR A 11 -0.76 -8.28 -2.14
N TYR A 12 0.29 -7.52 -1.84
CA TYR A 12 1.61 -8.07 -1.51
C TYR A 12 2.05 -7.56 -0.14
N THR A 13 2.64 -8.43 0.65
CA THR A 13 3.13 -8.08 1.99
C THR A 13 4.59 -7.69 2.01
N ALA A 14 5.30 -7.86 0.90
CA ALA A 14 6.70 -7.51 0.76
C ALA A 14 6.89 -6.53 -0.38
N ILE A 15 7.77 -5.55 -0.18
CA ILE A 15 8.21 -4.67 -1.27
C ILE A 15 9.21 -5.43 -2.12
N GLY A 16 8.98 -5.50 -3.43
CA GLY A 16 9.84 -6.24 -4.33
C GLY A 16 9.37 -6.17 -5.77
N ALA A 17 10.02 -6.97 -6.61
CA ALA A 17 9.76 -7.01 -8.06
C ALA A 17 8.58 -7.92 -8.38
N HIS A 18 7.40 -7.54 -7.93
CA HIS A 18 6.16 -8.22 -8.26
C HIS A 18 5.66 -7.79 -9.63
N GLU A 19 4.79 -8.60 -10.24
CA GLU A 19 4.13 -8.22 -11.48
C GLU A 19 3.30 -6.95 -11.26
N PRO A 20 3.52 -5.88 -12.03
CA PRO A 20 2.73 -4.65 -11.86
C PRO A 20 1.25 -4.88 -12.11
N VAL A 21 0.43 -4.24 -11.28
CA VAL A 21 -1.03 -4.31 -11.41
C VAL A 21 -1.58 -3.20 -12.32
N LEU A 22 -0.77 -2.19 -12.60
CA LEU A 22 -1.15 -1.04 -13.41
C LEU A 22 0.10 -0.37 -13.95
N HIS A 23 0.05 0.05 -15.21
CA HIS A 23 1.08 0.88 -15.84
C HIS A 23 0.58 2.31 -15.93
N ILE A 24 1.38 3.26 -15.46
CA ILE A 24 1.05 4.68 -15.49
C ILE A 24 2.21 5.47 -16.08
N ASP A 25 1.91 6.70 -16.51
CA ASP A 25 2.90 7.65 -16.97
C ASP A 25 3.17 8.74 -15.93
N SER A 26 4.31 9.38 -16.04
CA SER A 26 4.60 10.57 -15.23
C SER A 26 3.52 11.63 -15.46
N GLY A 27 3.01 12.20 -14.36
CA GLY A 27 1.93 13.19 -14.42
C GLY A 27 0.53 12.59 -14.31
N ASP A 28 0.41 11.25 -14.33
CA ASP A 28 -0.88 10.58 -14.14
C ASP A 28 -1.30 10.63 -12.66
N THR A 29 -2.61 10.51 -12.46
CA THR A 29 -3.23 10.39 -11.14
C THR A 29 -3.81 9.00 -10.97
N VAL A 30 -3.59 8.40 -9.81
CA VAL A 30 -4.21 7.13 -9.44
C VAL A 30 -5.14 7.37 -8.26
N ILE A 31 -6.40 6.98 -8.42
CA ILE A 31 -7.40 6.98 -7.35
C ILE A 31 -7.59 5.53 -6.96
N THR A 32 -7.25 5.21 -5.74
CA THR A 32 -7.31 3.83 -5.26
C THR A 32 -7.60 3.78 -3.77
N THR A 33 -7.72 2.57 -3.25
CA THR A 33 -7.91 2.31 -1.83
C THR A 33 -6.84 1.34 -1.34
N THR A 34 -6.65 1.34 -0.05
CA THR A 34 -5.79 0.37 0.63
C THR A 34 -6.60 -0.39 1.66
N VAL A 35 -6.07 -1.49 2.13
CA VAL A 35 -6.65 -2.26 3.22
C VAL A 35 -5.84 -2.06 4.49
N ASP A 36 -6.36 -2.48 5.63
CA ASP A 36 -5.64 -2.36 6.89
C ASP A 36 -4.54 -3.44 7.03
N ASN A 37 -3.80 -3.38 8.12
CA ASN A 37 -2.72 -4.32 8.38
C ASN A 37 -3.16 -5.77 8.49
N GLY A 38 -4.42 -6.00 8.78
CA GLY A 38 -5.02 -7.33 8.86
C GLY A 38 -5.67 -7.82 7.56
N GLY A 39 -5.62 -7.01 6.49
CA GLY A 39 -6.20 -7.38 5.21
C GLY A 39 -7.70 -7.11 5.09
N ARG A 40 -8.23 -6.18 5.87
CA ARG A 40 -9.66 -5.82 5.84
C ARG A 40 -9.88 -4.51 5.10
N ASP A 41 -10.94 -4.45 4.33
CA ASP A 41 -11.31 -3.30 3.52
C ASP A 41 -12.19 -2.29 4.29
N LYS A 42 -12.70 -1.28 3.57
CA LYS A 42 -13.55 -0.22 4.13
C LYS A 42 -14.83 -0.76 4.78
N SER A 43 -15.28 -1.95 4.39
CA SER A 43 -16.47 -2.61 4.94
C SER A 43 -16.13 -3.61 6.03
N ASP A 44 -14.89 -3.59 6.52
CA ASP A 44 -14.36 -4.52 7.52
C ASP A 44 -14.44 -5.98 7.06
N GLN A 45 -14.39 -6.20 5.76
CA GLN A 45 -14.36 -7.53 5.16
C GLN A 45 -12.93 -7.98 4.95
N SER A 46 -12.63 -9.22 5.29
CA SER A 46 -11.34 -9.83 5.01
C SER A 46 -11.22 -10.13 3.52
N VAL A 47 -10.35 -9.41 2.83
CA VAL A 47 -10.16 -9.55 1.37
C VAL A 47 -8.82 -10.18 1.01
N THR A 48 -7.91 -10.27 1.98
CA THR A 48 -6.60 -10.89 1.82
C THR A 48 -6.06 -11.29 3.19
N ALA A 49 -4.99 -12.07 3.21
CA ALA A 49 -4.29 -12.39 4.45
C ALA A 49 -3.68 -11.14 5.07
N GLY A 50 -3.53 -11.13 6.39
CA GLY A 50 -2.84 -10.08 7.12
C GLY A 50 -1.34 -10.06 6.82
N GLY A 51 -0.59 -9.29 7.61
CA GLY A 51 0.85 -9.11 7.41
C GLY A 51 1.16 -7.81 6.68
N ASN A 52 0.27 -6.83 6.82
CA ASN A 52 0.46 -5.50 6.26
C ASN A 52 0.39 -5.50 4.72
N PRO A 53 -0.68 -6.02 4.13
CA PRO A 53 -0.81 -6.10 2.67
C PRO A 53 -0.87 -4.73 2.04
N GLN A 54 -0.25 -4.58 0.89
CA GLN A 54 -0.08 -3.32 0.19
C GLN A 54 -0.76 -3.36 -1.17
N THR A 55 -1.32 -2.22 -1.57
CA THR A 55 -1.85 -2.00 -2.92
C THR A 55 -0.69 -1.72 -3.88
N GLY A 56 -0.73 -2.30 -5.07
CA GLY A 56 0.30 -2.15 -6.09
C GLY A 56 0.94 -3.47 -6.44
N PRO A 57 2.13 -3.45 -7.05
CA PRO A 57 2.92 -2.28 -7.42
C PRO A 57 2.42 -1.62 -8.71
N PHE A 58 2.71 -0.33 -8.85
CA PHE A 58 2.44 0.42 -10.08
C PHE A 58 3.73 0.58 -10.86
N TYR A 59 3.68 0.31 -12.16
CA TYR A 59 4.81 0.51 -13.04
C TYR A 59 4.71 1.91 -13.68
N ILE A 60 5.76 2.70 -13.51
CA ILE A 60 5.82 4.05 -14.06
C ILE A 60 6.66 4.00 -15.33
N GLU A 61 6.02 4.25 -16.46
CA GLU A 61 6.69 4.22 -17.77
C GLU A 61 7.84 5.20 -17.79
N GLY A 62 9.00 4.73 -18.24
CA GLY A 62 10.20 5.55 -18.36
C GLY A 62 11.01 5.73 -17.08
N ALA A 63 10.52 5.30 -15.93
CA ALA A 63 11.29 5.36 -14.69
C ALA A 63 12.33 4.25 -14.65
N GLU A 64 13.53 4.58 -14.21
CA GLU A 64 14.68 3.68 -14.16
C GLU A 64 15.32 3.68 -12.77
N PRO A 65 16.08 2.62 -12.44
CA PRO A 65 16.84 2.61 -11.20
C PRO A 65 17.74 3.85 -11.07
N GLY A 66 17.70 4.48 -9.89
CA GLY A 66 18.42 5.72 -9.63
C GLY A 66 17.59 6.98 -9.84
N ASP A 67 16.45 6.88 -10.47
CA ASP A 67 15.53 8.01 -10.61
C ASP A 67 14.88 8.37 -9.28
N THR A 68 14.53 9.64 -9.13
CA THR A 68 13.73 10.12 -7.99
C THR A 68 12.27 10.21 -8.42
N LEU A 69 11.40 9.63 -7.60
CA LEU A 69 9.95 9.77 -7.79
C LEU A 69 9.42 10.86 -6.86
N SER A 70 8.62 11.75 -7.42
CA SER A 70 7.87 12.73 -6.64
C SER A 70 6.41 12.31 -6.65
N VAL A 71 5.87 12.02 -5.47
CA VAL A 71 4.48 11.59 -5.30
C VAL A 71 3.72 12.67 -4.56
N HIS A 72 2.67 13.20 -5.19
CA HIS A 72 1.80 14.19 -4.57
C HIS A 72 0.50 13.52 -4.12
N PHE A 73 0.16 13.69 -2.86
CA PHE A 73 -1.12 13.21 -2.33
C PHE A 73 -2.18 14.29 -2.53
N ASP A 74 -2.99 14.15 -3.57
CA ASP A 74 -4.11 15.06 -3.80
C ASP A 74 -5.16 14.93 -2.71
N GLN A 75 -5.38 13.70 -2.25
CA GLN A 75 -6.31 13.39 -1.18
C GLN A 75 -5.84 12.14 -0.44
N LEU A 76 -5.84 12.20 0.87
CA LEU A 76 -5.54 11.05 1.73
C LEU A 76 -6.50 11.11 2.91
N LYS A 77 -7.45 10.17 2.96
CA LYS A 77 -8.43 10.15 4.05
C LYS A 77 -8.83 8.72 4.41
N PRO A 78 -9.19 8.47 5.66
CA PRO A 78 -9.77 7.20 6.06
C PRO A 78 -11.07 6.93 5.31
N ASN A 79 -11.30 5.68 4.95
CA ASN A 79 -12.53 5.26 4.27
C ASN A 79 -13.47 4.47 5.19
N ARG A 80 -13.18 4.47 6.50
CA ARG A 80 -14.04 3.93 7.54
C ARG A 80 -13.76 4.63 8.86
N ARG A 81 -14.63 4.45 9.84
CA ARG A 81 -14.57 5.19 11.10
C ARG A 81 -13.55 4.63 12.10
N ILE A 82 -13.18 3.38 11.96
CA ILE A 82 -12.31 2.69 12.92
C ILE A 82 -11.04 2.26 12.20
N GLY A 83 -9.88 2.64 12.76
CA GLY A 83 -8.59 2.14 12.37
C GLY A 83 -8.16 0.97 13.25
N ARG A 84 -7.24 0.16 12.76
CA ARG A 84 -6.67 -0.97 13.51
C ARG A 84 -5.16 -0.92 13.43
N THR A 85 -4.54 -1.38 14.50
CA THR A 85 -3.09 -1.56 14.57
C THR A 85 -2.78 -2.84 15.34
N ALA A 86 -1.59 -3.39 15.09
CA ALA A 86 -1.12 -4.52 15.89
C ALA A 86 -0.68 -4.04 17.27
N THR A 87 -0.70 -4.96 18.22
CA THR A 87 -0.24 -4.71 19.59
C THR A 87 1.24 -5.03 19.79
N VAL A 88 1.92 -5.48 18.74
CA VAL A 88 3.32 -5.88 18.77
C VAL A 88 4.15 -4.98 17.88
N VAL A 89 5.41 -4.81 18.24
CA VAL A 89 6.41 -4.09 17.45
C VAL A 89 7.47 -5.09 17.05
N ALA A 90 8.07 -4.90 15.86
CA ALA A 90 9.13 -5.78 15.39
C ALA A 90 10.28 -5.82 16.40
N PRO A 91 10.77 -7.01 16.78
CA PRO A 91 11.81 -7.10 17.82
C PRO A 91 13.08 -6.33 17.52
N ASN A 92 13.41 -6.13 16.25
CA ASN A 92 14.61 -5.40 15.83
C ASN A 92 14.55 -3.89 16.06
N VAL A 93 13.40 -3.35 16.45
CA VAL A 93 13.21 -1.92 16.75
C VAL A 93 12.96 -1.67 18.24
N LEU A 94 13.03 -2.72 19.07
CA LEU A 94 12.86 -2.63 20.51
C LEU A 94 14.18 -2.99 21.22
N ASP A 95 14.39 -2.40 22.40
CA ASP A 95 15.43 -2.88 23.29
C ASP A 95 15.11 -4.32 23.72
N PRO A 96 16.13 -5.18 23.88
CA PRO A 96 15.88 -6.60 24.17
C PRO A 96 15.03 -6.85 25.41
N GLU A 97 15.08 -5.97 26.40
CA GLU A 97 14.30 -6.10 27.64
C GLU A 97 12.78 -5.97 27.43
N TYR A 98 12.34 -5.40 26.30
CA TYR A 98 10.93 -5.22 25.97
C TYR A 98 10.40 -6.26 24.97
N VAL A 99 11.25 -7.16 24.52
CA VAL A 99 10.82 -8.26 23.63
C VAL A 99 10.28 -9.38 24.49
N ALA A 100 9.00 -9.67 24.28
CA ALA A 100 8.33 -10.74 25.01
C ALA A 100 8.37 -12.07 24.26
#